data_27984258e25a7b46c99e85a817949ca1
#
_entry.id   27984258e25a7b46c99e85a817949ca1
#
_cell.length_a   1.000
_cell.length_b   1.000
_cell.length_c   1.000
_cell.angle_alpha   90.00
_cell.angle_beta   90.00
_cell.angle_gamma   90.00
#
_symmetry.space_group_name_H-M   'P 1'
#
loop_
_entity.id
_entity.type
_entity.pdbx_description
1 polymer ?
#
loop_
_entity_poly.entity_id
_entity_poly.type
_entity_poly.pdbx_seq_one_letter_code
_entity_poly.pdbx_strand_id
1 'polypeptide(L)'
;MADISSLNAFFNPASVAVIGASSDPSKAGHTALQNLLSMGYRGKVYPVNPREESILGLRCYRSLLDIPEPVELCVLLVAAGLTLRVAGEIAERKRRHGDVAAAVCMSAGFGELNTPEAKE
;
A
#
# COMPACT_ATOMS: atom_id res chain seq x y z
N MET A 1 -22.26 6.42 -0.39
CA MET A 1 -21.51 7.28 -1.32
C MET A 1 -20.22 7.76 -0.67
N ALA A 2 -19.14 7.68 -1.38
CA ALA A 2 -17.90 8.21 -0.87
C ALA A 2 -17.96 9.73 -0.87
N ASP A 3 -17.44 10.35 0.17
CA ASP A 3 -17.45 11.80 0.21
C ASP A 3 -16.28 12.34 -0.63
N ILE A 4 -16.24 13.65 -0.79
CA ILE A 4 -15.24 14.29 -1.62
C ILE A 4 -13.84 14.08 -1.05
N SER A 5 -13.72 14.03 0.28
CA SER A 5 -12.41 13.80 0.91
C SER A 5 -11.83 12.45 0.53
N SER A 6 -12.64 11.39 0.50
CA SER A 6 -12.17 10.07 0.12
C SER A 6 -11.75 10.03 -1.33
N LEU A 7 -12.51 10.67 -2.22
CA LEU A 7 -12.15 10.71 -3.63
C LEU A 7 -10.86 11.49 -3.84
N ASN A 8 -10.69 12.59 -3.13
CA ASN A 8 -9.48 13.38 -3.26
C ASN A 8 -8.26 12.60 -2.75
N ALA A 9 -8.42 11.85 -1.67
CA ALA A 9 -7.33 11.04 -1.14
C ALA A 9 -6.93 9.94 -2.12
N PHE A 10 -7.87 9.45 -2.91
CA PHE A 10 -7.59 8.42 -3.89
C PHE A 10 -6.82 8.99 -5.10
N PHE A 11 -7.22 10.17 -5.60
CA PHE A 11 -6.62 10.73 -6.80
C PHE A 11 -5.45 11.66 -6.53
N ASN A 12 -5.39 12.25 -5.35
CA ASN A 12 -4.35 13.22 -5.04
C ASN A 12 -3.97 13.13 -3.57
N PRO A 13 -3.45 11.98 -3.13
CA PRO A 13 -3.13 11.81 -1.71
C PRO A 13 -1.93 12.63 -1.28
N ALA A 14 -1.95 13.08 -0.04
CA ALA A 14 -0.80 13.76 0.56
C ALA A 14 0.27 12.77 0.99
N SER A 15 -0.10 11.52 1.24
CA SER A 15 0.84 10.48 1.62
C SER A 15 0.31 9.11 1.20
N VAL A 16 1.23 8.22 0.86
CA VAL A 16 0.91 6.88 0.38
C VAL A 16 1.77 5.87 1.12
N ALA A 17 1.13 4.85 1.70
CA ALA A 17 1.84 3.69 2.23
C ALA A 17 1.76 2.58 1.20
N VAL A 18 2.91 2.06 0.78
CA VAL A 18 2.97 0.96 -0.18
C VAL A 18 3.24 -0.32 0.61
N ILE A 19 2.19 -1.09 0.85
CA ILE A 19 2.27 -2.31 1.66
C ILE A 19 2.59 -3.48 0.74
N GLY A 20 3.70 -4.12 1.01
CA GLY A 20 4.25 -5.11 0.10
C GLY A 20 5.34 -4.53 -0.78
N ALA A 21 5.88 -3.37 -0.41
CA ALA A 21 7.02 -2.79 -1.11
C ALA A 21 8.20 -3.74 -1.02
N SER A 22 9.08 -3.72 -2.00
CA SER A 22 10.18 -4.66 -2.08
C SER A 22 11.40 -4.03 -2.71
N SER A 23 12.58 -4.46 -2.26
CA SER A 23 13.83 -4.08 -2.92
C SER A 23 14.12 -4.96 -4.13
N ASP A 24 13.35 -6.01 -4.34
CA ASP A 24 13.52 -6.94 -5.46
C ASP A 24 12.84 -6.36 -6.71
N PRO A 25 13.62 -6.01 -7.76
CA PRO A 25 13.03 -5.38 -8.96
C PRO A 25 12.02 -6.25 -9.70
N SER A 26 11.99 -7.55 -9.43
CA SER A 26 11.03 -8.44 -10.08
C SER A 26 9.67 -8.42 -9.41
N LYS A 27 9.55 -7.77 -8.27
CA LYS A 27 8.30 -7.73 -7.51
C LYS A 27 7.48 -6.51 -7.86
N ALA A 28 6.15 -6.68 -7.83
CA ALA A 28 5.23 -5.58 -8.11
C ALA A 28 5.40 -4.43 -7.11
N GLY A 29 5.74 -4.76 -5.86
CA GLY A 29 5.94 -3.74 -4.85
C GLY A 29 7.12 -2.83 -5.13
N HIS A 30 8.16 -3.35 -5.79
CA HIS A 30 9.28 -2.53 -6.19
C HIS A 30 8.88 -1.60 -7.34
N THR A 31 8.20 -2.14 -8.33
CA THR A 31 7.77 -1.35 -9.49
C THR A 31 6.84 -0.23 -9.09
N ALA A 32 5.88 -0.51 -8.22
CA ALA A 32 4.94 0.50 -7.77
C ALA A 32 5.65 1.63 -7.03
N LEU A 33 6.57 1.28 -6.14
CA LEU A 33 7.31 2.27 -5.39
C LEU A 33 8.19 3.11 -6.31
N GLN A 34 8.89 2.46 -7.24
CA GLN A 34 9.75 3.14 -8.17
C GLN A 34 8.95 4.11 -9.05
N ASN A 35 7.77 3.68 -9.51
CA ASN A 35 6.93 4.53 -10.33
C ASN A 35 6.47 5.78 -9.58
N LEU A 36 6.08 5.63 -8.33
CA LEU A 36 5.69 6.79 -7.53
C LEU A 36 6.82 7.80 -7.44
N LEU A 37 8.03 7.31 -7.20
CA LEU A 37 9.18 8.20 -7.03
C LEU A 37 9.61 8.83 -8.34
N SER A 38 9.54 8.10 -9.45
CA SER A 38 10.03 8.59 -10.72
C SER A 38 9.02 9.45 -11.47
N MET A 39 7.73 9.32 -11.15
CA MET A 39 6.70 10.09 -11.83
C MET A 39 6.45 11.45 -11.20
N GLY A 40 7.28 11.85 -10.25
CA GLY A 40 7.18 13.18 -9.68
C GLY A 40 6.12 13.34 -8.61
N TYR A 41 5.69 12.24 -7.99
CA TYR A 41 4.76 12.35 -6.88
C TYR A 41 5.40 13.16 -5.76
N ARG A 42 4.72 14.19 -5.29
CA ARG A 42 5.27 15.13 -4.31
C ARG A 42 4.92 14.82 -2.87
N GLY A 43 4.00 13.89 -2.66
CA GLY A 43 3.61 13.52 -1.32
C GLY A 43 4.64 12.61 -0.66
N LYS A 44 4.35 12.21 0.57
CA LYS A 44 5.22 11.32 1.30
C LYS A 44 4.92 9.88 0.97
N VAL A 45 5.97 9.07 0.84
CA VAL A 45 5.84 7.67 0.47
C VAL A 45 6.45 6.83 1.58
N TYR A 46 5.66 5.88 2.09
CA TYR A 46 6.07 5.00 3.18
C TYR A 46 6.06 3.55 2.73
N PRO A 47 7.23 2.97 2.42
CA PRO A 47 7.27 1.54 2.11
C PRO A 47 7.00 0.72 3.36
N VAL A 48 6.26 -0.37 3.21
CA VAL A 48 5.98 -1.28 4.32
C VAL A 48 6.34 -2.69 3.92
N ASN A 49 7.28 -3.28 4.65
CA ASN A 49 7.72 -4.66 4.46
C ASN A 49 8.37 -5.12 5.76
N PRO A 50 7.94 -6.26 6.32
CA PRO A 50 8.47 -6.70 7.62
C PRO A 50 9.93 -7.15 7.59
N ARG A 51 10.51 -7.33 6.42
CA ARG A 51 11.88 -7.86 6.30
C ARG A 51 12.92 -6.86 5.86
N GLU A 52 12.53 -5.63 5.51
CA GLU A 52 13.49 -4.66 4.97
C GLU A 52 13.52 -3.41 5.80
N GLU A 53 14.69 -2.80 5.90
CA GLU A 53 14.86 -1.56 6.67
C GLU A 53 14.79 -0.33 5.78
N SER A 54 15.17 -0.47 4.52
CA SER A 54 15.08 0.63 3.57
C SER A 54 14.88 0.06 2.17
N ILE A 55 14.18 0.82 1.33
CA ILE A 55 13.94 0.45 -0.06
C ILE A 55 14.04 1.72 -0.88
N LEU A 56 14.88 1.70 -1.90
CA LEU A 56 15.09 2.84 -2.81
C LEU A 56 15.39 4.14 -2.06
N GLY A 57 16.16 4.02 -0.98
CA GLY A 57 16.57 5.18 -0.21
C GLY A 57 15.55 5.67 0.80
N LEU A 58 14.40 5.03 0.90
CA LEU A 58 13.37 5.40 1.86
C LEU A 58 13.36 4.43 3.02
N ARG A 59 13.10 4.95 4.22
CA ARG A 59 12.94 4.10 5.38
C ARG A 59 11.74 3.19 5.19
N CYS A 60 11.92 1.89 5.43
CA CYS A 60 10.86 0.92 5.34
C CYS A 60 10.34 0.59 6.73
N TYR A 61 9.03 0.53 6.87
CA TYR A 61 8.40 0.21 8.14
C TYR A 61 7.94 -1.24 8.12
N ARG A 62 8.04 -1.90 9.27
CA ARG A 62 7.66 -3.31 9.37
C ARG A 62 6.16 -3.51 9.28
N SER A 63 5.41 -2.52 9.70
CA SER A 63 3.96 -2.58 9.72
C SER A 63 3.40 -1.20 9.46
N LEU A 64 2.22 -1.15 8.85
CA LEU A 64 1.50 0.10 8.70
C LEU A 64 1.30 0.80 10.04
N LEU A 65 1.20 0.03 11.11
CA LEU A 65 1.00 0.58 12.45
C LEU A 65 2.22 1.31 13.00
N ASP A 66 3.39 1.08 12.42
CA ASP A 66 4.62 1.70 12.89
C ASP A 66 4.90 3.06 12.29
N ILE A 67 4.16 3.47 11.28
CA ILE A 67 4.37 4.76 10.63
C ILE A 67 3.89 5.87 11.54
N PRO A 68 4.79 6.78 11.98
CA PRO A 68 4.41 7.79 12.96
C PRO A 68 3.63 8.97 12.39
N GLU A 69 3.66 9.16 11.08
CA GLU A 69 3.03 10.30 10.43
C GLU A 69 1.73 9.88 9.77
N PRO A 70 0.84 10.83 9.45
CA PRO A 70 -0.45 10.48 8.84
C PRO A 70 -0.28 9.80 7.48
N VAL A 71 -1.12 8.82 7.22
CA VAL A 71 -1.18 8.10 5.96
C VAL A 71 -2.54 8.29 5.36
N GLU A 72 -2.61 8.78 4.14
CA GLU A 72 -3.89 9.05 3.50
C GLU A 72 -4.36 7.93 2.61
N LEU A 73 -3.45 7.33 1.85
CA LEU A 73 -3.78 6.24 0.94
C LEU A 73 -2.90 5.04 1.22
N CYS A 74 -3.48 3.86 1.25
CA CYS A 74 -2.74 2.60 1.34
C CYS A 74 -2.88 1.85 0.02
N VAL A 75 -1.75 1.41 -0.53
CA VAL A 75 -1.73 0.56 -1.71
C VAL A 75 -1.23 -0.81 -1.26
N LEU A 76 -2.06 -1.83 -1.42
CA LEU A 76 -1.75 -3.18 -0.97
C LEU A 76 -1.26 -4.03 -2.14
N LEU A 77 -0.01 -4.45 -2.06
CA LEU A 77 0.62 -5.29 -3.08
C LEU A 77 1.14 -6.55 -2.40
N VAL A 78 0.25 -7.24 -1.72
CA VAL A 78 0.58 -8.45 -0.98
C VAL A 78 -0.15 -9.64 -1.59
N ALA A 79 0.32 -10.84 -1.29
CA ALA A 79 -0.36 -12.04 -1.73
C ALA A 79 -1.78 -12.08 -1.18
N ALA A 80 -2.68 -12.73 -1.92
CA ALA A 80 -4.09 -12.77 -1.53
C ALA A 80 -4.28 -13.28 -0.10
N GLY A 81 -3.45 -14.23 0.33
CA GLY A 81 -3.57 -14.78 1.68
C GLY A 81 -3.24 -13.80 2.79
N LEU A 82 -2.55 -12.71 2.49
CA LEU A 82 -2.19 -11.72 3.49
C LEU A 82 -3.13 -10.51 3.49
N THR A 83 -4.05 -10.45 2.55
CA THR A 83 -4.91 -9.29 2.39
C THR A 83 -5.77 -9.03 3.61
N LEU A 84 -6.35 -10.09 4.19
CA LEU A 84 -7.19 -9.94 5.37
C LEU A 84 -6.40 -9.43 6.57
N ARG A 85 -5.17 -9.89 6.72
CA ARG A 85 -4.32 -9.44 7.81
C ARG A 85 -4.01 -7.96 7.67
N VAL A 86 -3.68 -7.53 6.46
CA VAL A 86 -3.38 -6.12 6.21
C VAL A 86 -4.62 -5.27 6.38
N ALA A 87 -5.79 -5.77 5.95
CA ALA A 87 -7.04 -5.05 6.16
C ALA A 87 -7.30 -4.82 7.65
N GLY A 88 -6.95 -5.80 8.47
CA GLY A 88 -7.05 -5.65 9.92
C GLY A 88 -6.13 -4.57 10.46
N GLU A 89 -4.92 -4.47 9.92
CA GLU A 89 -4.00 -3.41 10.31
C GLU A 89 -4.52 -2.04 9.91
N ILE A 90 -5.12 -1.94 8.74
CA ILE A 90 -5.70 -0.68 8.28
C ILE A 90 -6.83 -0.25 9.23
N ALA A 91 -7.70 -1.19 9.60
CA ALA A 91 -8.80 -0.89 10.51
C ALA A 91 -8.27 -0.45 11.87
N GLU A 92 -7.24 -1.12 12.36
CA GLU A 92 -6.64 -0.76 13.64
C GLU A 92 -6.02 0.63 13.57
N ARG A 93 -5.34 0.95 12.48
CA ARG A 93 -4.73 2.26 12.32
C ARG A 93 -5.79 3.36 12.23
N LYS A 94 -6.87 3.11 11.51
CA LYS A 94 -7.97 4.08 11.45
C LYS A 94 -8.54 4.34 12.83
N ARG A 95 -8.68 3.29 13.62
CA ARG A 95 -9.21 3.43 14.98
C ARG A 95 -8.28 4.24 15.88
N ARG A 96 -6.97 4.05 15.72
CA ARG A 96 -5.99 4.73 16.58
C ARG A 96 -5.69 6.16 16.13
N HIS A 97 -5.63 6.40 14.83
CA HIS A 97 -5.13 7.67 14.30
C HIS A 97 -6.14 8.45 13.50
N GLY A 98 -7.22 7.82 13.07
CA GLY A 98 -8.23 8.50 12.28
C GLY A 98 -7.79 8.84 10.86
N ASP A 99 -6.72 8.22 10.37
CA ASP A 99 -6.24 8.48 9.01
C ASP A 99 -6.66 7.33 8.08
N VAL A 100 -5.97 7.15 6.96
CA VAL A 100 -6.26 6.19 5.90
C VAL A 100 -7.64 6.44 5.30
N ALA A 101 -7.70 7.48 4.49
CA ALA A 101 -8.97 7.85 3.83
C ALA A 101 -9.34 6.86 2.74
N ALA A 102 -8.38 6.17 2.14
CA ALA A 102 -8.66 5.23 1.05
C ALA A 102 -7.62 4.12 1.02
N ALA A 103 -7.99 2.99 0.44
CA ALA A 103 -7.07 1.85 0.26
C ALA A 103 -7.39 1.18 -1.07
N VAL A 104 -6.33 0.78 -1.77
CA VAL A 104 -6.44 0.08 -3.04
C VAL A 104 -5.73 -1.26 -2.89
N CYS A 105 -6.42 -2.34 -3.23
CA CYS A 105 -5.84 -3.67 -3.18
C CYS A 105 -5.47 -4.12 -4.57
N MET A 106 -4.19 -4.35 -4.79
CA MET A 106 -3.68 -4.81 -6.08
C MET A 106 -2.95 -6.13 -5.90
N SER A 107 -3.56 -7.03 -5.14
CA SER A 107 -2.97 -8.32 -4.83
C SER A 107 -2.83 -9.16 -6.09
N ALA A 108 -1.63 -9.66 -6.32
CA ALA A 108 -1.35 -10.42 -7.51
C ALA A 108 -2.13 -11.74 -7.56
N GLY A 109 -2.43 -12.30 -6.40
CA GLY A 109 -3.10 -13.61 -6.37
C GLY A 109 -4.51 -13.63 -6.92
N PHE A 110 -5.18 -12.48 -6.96
CA PHE A 110 -6.56 -12.48 -7.40
C PHE A 110 -6.69 -12.71 -8.90
N GLY A 111 -5.84 -12.07 -9.69
CA GLY A 111 -5.91 -12.24 -11.12
C GLY A 111 -5.55 -13.63 -11.56
N GLU A 112 -4.60 -14.22 -10.89
CA GLU A 112 -4.11 -15.54 -11.26
C GLU A 112 -5.09 -16.64 -10.95
N LEU A 113 -5.95 -16.42 -10.00
CA LEU A 113 -6.94 -17.41 -9.62
C LEU A 113 -8.09 -17.49 -10.60
N ASN A 114 -8.14 -16.58 -11.52
CA ASN A 114 -9.17 -16.62 -12.52
C ASN A 114 -8.75 -17.29 -13.76
N THR A 115 -7.76 -18.02 -13.72
CA THR A 115 -7.37 -18.67 -14.91
C THR A 115 -8.08 -19.91 -15.01
N PRO A 116 -8.64 -20.21 -15.75
CA PRO A 116 -9.43 -21.08 -15.97
C PRO A 116 -9.73 -22.07 -15.14
N GLU A 117 -9.52 -21.54 -14.62
CA GLU A 117 -9.73 -21.69 -13.85
C GLU A 117 -9.71 -20.96 -13.11
N ALA A 118 -9.62 -20.89 -13.02
CA ALA A 118 -9.71 -19.93 -12.22
C ALA A 118 -9.80 -18.75 -12.79
N LYS A 119 -10.00 -18.87 -13.66
CA LYS A 119 -10.02 -18.19 -14.04
C LYS A 119 -10.48 -18.26 -14.44
N GLU A 120 -10.58 -18.99 -14.65
CA GLU A 120 -10.67 -19.35 -14.77
C GLU A 120 -10.85 -19.49 -14.58
#